data_65067b02086c5c908d039d0c318ad1ba
#
_entry.id   65067b02086c5c908d039d0c318ad1ba
#
_cell.length_a   1.000
_cell.length_b   1.000
_cell.length_c   1.000
_cell.angle_alpha   90.00
_cell.angle_beta   90.00
_cell.angle_gamma   90.00
#
_symmetry.space_group_name_H-M   'P 1'
#
loop_
_entity.id
_entity.type
_entity.pdbx_description
1 polymer ?
#
loop_
_entity_poly.entity_id
_entity_poly.type
_entity_poly.pdbx_seq_one_letter_code
_entity_poly.pdbx_strand_id
1 'polypeptide(L)'
;FDIRMTSPNEEPVMNTAEVHTIEHLGATFLRNHPDFGSKTIYFGPMGCRTGFYLLLAGDYTSGDIVPLMTEMFTFIRDYHDEVPGASPKDCGNYLDMNLSMANYLAKRFLDQVLYHITPDRLVYPE
;
A
#
# COMPACT_ATOMS: atom_id res chain seq x y z
N PHE A 1 11.36 0.94 1.68
CA PHE A 1 10.85 -0.44 1.60
C PHE A 1 10.05 -0.61 0.32
N ASP A 2 10.22 -1.75 -0.30
CA ASP A 2 9.54 -2.16 -1.52
C ASP A 2 8.35 -3.04 -1.13
N ILE A 3 7.13 -2.51 -1.28
CA ILE A 3 5.89 -3.22 -0.96
C ILE A 3 5.35 -3.78 -2.28
N ARG A 4 5.81 -4.97 -2.64
CA ARG A 4 5.52 -5.61 -3.93
C ARG A 4 4.23 -6.41 -3.86
N MET A 5 3.20 -5.98 -4.56
CA MET A 5 1.87 -6.60 -4.53
C MET A 5 1.62 -7.58 -5.67
N THR A 6 2.28 -7.40 -6.81
CA THR A 6 2.16 -8.32 -7.95
C THR A 6 3.55 -8.82 -8.36
N SER A 7 3.58 -10.01 -8.97
CA SER A 7 4.83 -10.59 -9.48
C SER A 7 5.21 -9.92 -10.80
N PRO A 8 6.30 -9.12 -10.85
CA PRO A 8 6.66 -8.38 -12.05
C PRO A 8 6.85 -9.32 -13.25
N ASN A 9 6.28 -8.96 -14.39
CA ASN A 9 6.36 -9.69 -15.66
C ASN A 9 5.74 -11.10 -15.65
N GLU A 10 5.14 -11.53 -14.53
CA GLU A 10 4.50 -12.85 -14.40
C GLU A 10 2.99 -12.77 -14.29
N GLU A 11 2.47 -11.61 -13.93
CA GLU A 11 1.02 -11.36 -13.85
C GLU A 11 0.70 -9.93 -14.27
N PRO A 12 -0.59 -9.62 -14.59
CA PRO A 12 -0.97 -8.25 -14.93
C PRO A 12 -0.70 -7.27 -13.79
N VAL A 13 -0.26 -6.08 -14.15
CA VAL A 13 -0.08 -4.99 -13.18
C VAL A 13 -1.43 -4.41 -12.74
N MET A 14 -1.42 -3.71 -11.60
CA MET A 14 -2.61 -2.99 -11.14
C MET A 14 -2.94 -1.83 -12.07
N ASN A 15 -4.23 -1.47 -12.14
CA ASN A 15 -4.66 -0.30 -12.90
C ASN A 15 -4.46 0.98 -12.10
N THR A 16 -4.44 2.13 -12.81
CA THR A 16 -4.15 3.42 -12.17
C THR A 16 -5.17 3.81 -11.10
N ALA A 17 -6.46 3.54 -11.32
CA ALA A 17 -7.52 3.91 -10.37
C ALA A 17 -7.36 3.18 -9.03
N GLU A 18 -7.09 1.89 -9.06
CA GLU A 18 -6.91 1.10 -7.85
C GLU A 18 -5.60 1.42 -7.12
N VAL A 19 -4.52 1.65 -7.87
CA VAL A 19 -3.24 2.11 -7.31
C VAL A 19 -3.43 3.46 -6.62
N HIS A 20 -4.10 4.40 -7.27
CA HIS A 20 -4.37 5.73 -6.73
C HIS A 20 -5.21 5.66 -5.45
N THR A 21 -6.22 4.80 -5.42
CA THR A 21 -7.06 4.57 -4.23
C THR A 21 -6.23 4.02 -3.07
N ILE A 22 -5.39 3.01 -3.33
CA ILE A 22 -4.51 2.43 -2.30
C ILE A 22 -3.54 3.48 -1.77
N GLU A 23 -3.00 4.33 -2.65
CA GLU A 23 -2.11 5.41 -2.24
C GLU A 23 -2.79 6.35 -1.24
N HIS A 24 -4.00 6.82 -1.54
CA HIS A 24 -4.74 7.73 -0.64
C HIS A 24 -5.07 7.06 0.70
N LEU A 25 -5.55 5.82 0.67
CA LEU A 25 -5.91 5.08 1.88
C LEU A 25 -4.68 4.75 2.72
N GLY A 26 -3.61 4.30 2.08
CA GLY A 26 -2.36 3.97 2.77
C GLY A 26 -1.71 5.20 3.40
N ALA A 27 -1.66 6.30 2.67
CA ALA A 27 -1.11 7.56 3.19
C ALA A 27 -1.91 8.07 4.40
N THR A 28 -3.24 7.97 4.33
CA THR A 28 -4.11 8.37 5.45
C THR A 28 -3.89 7.49 6.67
N PHE A 29 -3.82 6.17 6.47
CA PHE A 29 -3.57 5.23 7.56
C PHE A 29 -2.24 5.54 8.25
N LEU A 30 -1.17 5.70 7.47
CA LEU A 30 0.17 5.94 8.02
C LEU A 30 0.24 7.27 8.75
N ARG A 31 -0.31 8.34 8.17
CA ARG A 31 -0.31 9.67 8.80
C ARG A 31 -0.99 9.69 10.15
N ASN A 32 -2.03 8.89 10.32
CA ASN A 32 -2.81 8.83 11.56
C ASN A 32 -2.35 7.72 12.51
N HIS A 33 -1.33 6.96 12.14
CA HIS A 33 -0.83 5.87 13.00
C HIS A 33 -0.14 6.43 14.24
N PRO A 34 -0.47 5.93 15.46
CA PRO A 34 0.08 6.48 16.70
C PRO A 34 1.61 6.35 16.82
N ASP A 35 2.19 5.28 16.25
CA ASP A 35 3.62 5.01 16.36
C ASP A 35 4.42 5.45 15.14
N PHE A 36 3.82 5.41 13.93
CA PHE A 36 4.52 5.65 12.67
C PHE A 36 4.11 6.92 11.95
N GLY A 37 3.09 7.63 12.42
CA GLY A 37 2.63 8.85 11.75
C GLY A 37 3.72 9.90 11.62
N SER A 38 4.49 10.12 12.69
CA SER A 38 5.60 11.09 12.70
C SER A 38 6.86 10.58 12.01
N LYS A 39 6.95 9.28 11.73
CA LYS A 39 8.10 8.63 11.12
C LYS A 39 7.95 8.36 9.64
N THR A 40 6.74 8.47 9.09
CA THR A 40 6.49 8.24 7.68
C THR A 40 6.99 9.44 6.87
N ILE A 41 7.94 9.17 5.98
CA ILE A 41 8.51 10.17 5.08
C ILE A 41 7.75 10.17 3.76
N TYR A 42 7.44 8.98 3.24
CA TYR A 42 6.80 8.84 1.94
C TYR A 42 6.12 7.48 1.80
N PHE A 43 4.94 7.46 1.18
CA PHE A 43 4.28 6.26 0.69
C PHE A 43 3.68 6.58 -0.67
N GLY A 44 4.09 5.86 -1.71
CA GLY A 44 3.59 6.11 -3.05
C GLY A 44 3.85 4.95 -4.01
N PRO A 45 3.18 4.96 -5.16
CA PRO A 45 3.24 3.85 -6.10
C PRO A 45 4.55 3.80 -6.87
N MET A 46 4.93 2.58 -7.27
CA MET A 46 5.98 2.38 -8.27
C MET A 46 5.44 2.71 -9.65
N GLY A 47 6.31 3.26 -10.51
CA GLY A 47 5.93 3.60 -11.88
C GLY A 47 5.46 2.38 -12.69
N CYS A 48 5.96 1.19 -12.40
CA CYS A 48 5.56 -0.06 -13.07
C CYS A 48 4.22 -0.63 -12.57
N ARG A 49 3.61 -0.04 -11.55
CA ARG A 49 2.32 -0.44 -10.97
C ARG A 49 2.28 -1.87 -10.42
N THR A 50 3.41 -2.34 -9.91
CA THR A 50 3.50 -3.66 -9.25
C THR A 50 3.47 -3.57 -7.74
N GLY A 51 3.58 -2.38 -7.17
CA GLY A 51 3.57 -2.16 -5.74
C GLY A 51 3.85 -0.72 -5.35
N PHE A 52 4.31 -0.53 -4.13
CA PHE A 52 4.50 0.78 -3.52
C PHE A 52 5.87 0.88 -2.86
N TYR A 53 6.34 2.11 -2.70
CA TYR A 53 7.50 2.42 -1.86
C TYR A 53 7.04 3.02 -0.55
N LEU A 54 7.67 2.58 0.54
CA LEU A 54 7.49 3.14 1.88
C LEU A 54 8.83 3.62 2.41
N LEU A 55 8.91 4.88 2.81
CA LEU A 55 10.10 5.47 3.45
C LEU A 55 9.74 5.88 4.88
N LEU A 56 10.51 5.35 5.84
CA LEU A 56 10.35 5.66 7.26
C LEU A 56 11.64 6.24 7.82
N ALA A 57 11.53 7.19 8.73
CA ALA A 57 12.67 7.68 9.51
C ALA A 57 12.98 6.66 10.60
N GLY A 58 14.23 6.17 10.67
CA GLY A 58 14.70 5.22 11.68
C GLY A 58 15.28 3.96 11.04
N ASP A 59 15.76 3.06 11.92
CA ASP A 59 16.43 1.82 11.51
C ASP A 59 15.45 0.64 11.59
N TYR A 60 14.64 0.49 10.53
CA TYR A 60 13.69 -0.60 10.43
C TYR A 60 14.12 -1.60 9.37
N THR A 61 13.94 -2.89 9.65
CA THR A 61 14.15 -3.97 8.67
C THR A 61 12.83 -4.29 7.95
N SER A 62 12.92 -5.03 6.84
CA SER A 62 11.72 -5.50 6.14
C SER A 62 10.81 -6.32 7.06
N GLY A 63 11.38 -7.14 7.94
CA GLY A 63 10.61 -7.90 8.92
C GLY A 63 9.87 -7.04 9.93
N ASP A 64 10.44 -5.88 10.29
CA ASP A 64 9.84 -4.97 11.27
C ASP A 64 8.58 -4.31 10.75
N ILE A 65 8.45 -4.13 9.44
CA ILE A 65 7.29 -3.44 8.86
C ILE A 65 6.14 -4.38 8.48
N VAL A 66 6.32 -5.70 8.55
CA VAL A 66 5.26 -6.67 8.19
C VAL A 66 3.99 -6.45 9.03
N PRO A 67 4.08 -6.29 10.38
CA PRO A 67 2.87 -5.99 11.17
C PRO A 67 2.20 -4.68 10.76
N LEU A 68 2.97 -3.64 10.48
CA LEU A 68 2.44 -2.34 10.03
C LEU A 68 1.71 -2.47 8.69
N MET A 69 2.30 -3.20 7.75
CA MET A 69 1.68 -3.43 6.43
C MET A 69 0.42 -4.28 6.56
N THR A 70 0.43 -5.28 7.44
CA THR A 70 -0.75 -6.10 7.72
C THR A 70 -1.90 -5.23 8.25
N GLU A 71 -1.61 -4.33 9.19
CA GLU A 71 -2.61 -3.37 9.69
C GLU A 71 -3.13 -2.44 8.58
N MET A 72 -2.22 -1.88 7.78
CA MET A 72 -2.57 -0.96 6.69
C MET A 72 -3.46 -1.61 5.65
N PHE A 73 -3.09 -2.79 5.17
CA PHE A 73 -3.88 -3.48 4.15
C PHE A 73 -5.18 -4.05 4.70
N THR A 74 -5.25 -4.38 5.99
CA THR A 74 -6.53 -4.71 6.66
C THR A 74 -7.46 -3.49 6.66
N PHE A 75 -6.93 -2.31 6.96
CA PHE A 75 -7.68 -1.06 6.88
C PHE A 75 -8.20 -0.81 5.46
N ILE A 76 -7.37 -0.99 4.44
CA ILE A 76 -7.77 -0.79 3.03
C ILE A 76 -8.83 -1.83 2.62
N ARG A 77 -8.65 -3.09 3.00
CA ARG A 77 -9.63 -4.16 2.70
C ARG A 77 -11.02 -3.83 3.23
N ASP A 78 -11.08 -3.28 4.44
CA ASP A 78 -12.34 -3.07 5.16
C ASP A 78 -12.92 -1.66 5.01
N TYR A 79 -12.27 -0.79 4.24
CA TYR A 79 -12.69 0.60 4.08
C TYR A 79 -13.93 0.71 3.19
N HIS A 80 -14.94 1.48 3.65
CA HIS A 80 -16.25 1.59 2.97
C HIS A 80 -16.75 3.02 2.78
N ASP A 81 -16.00 4.02 3.20
CA ASP A 81 -16.38 5.42 3.13
C ASP A 81 -15.78 6.12 1.90
N GLU A 82 -16.00 7.43 1.77
CA GLU A 82 -15.36 8.22 0.74
C GLU A 82 -13.85 8.15 0.88
N VAL A 83 -13.14 7.98 -0.25
CA VAL A 83 -11.67 7.93 -0.24
C VAL A 83 -11.12 9.28 0.23
N PRO A 84 -10.28 9.31 1.28
CA PRO A 84 -9.71 10.56 1.78
C PRO A 84 -8.91 11.30 0.71
N GLY A 85 -9.11 12.61 0.61
CA GLY A 85 -8.41 13.43 -0.38
C GLY A 85 -8.91 13.29 -1.82
N ALA A 86 -9.95 12.49 -2.07
CA ALA A 86 -10.55 12.33 -3.39
C ALA A 86 -11.51 13.48 -3.70
N SER A 87 -10.98 14.69 -3.76
CA SER A 87 -11.75 15.91 -4.04
C SER A 87 -10.92 16.87 -4.89
N PRO A 88 -11.55 17.80 -5.61
CA PRO A 88 -10.83 18.79 -6.43
C PRO A 88 -9.85 19.64 -5.62
N LYS A 89 -10.15 19.86 -4.33
CA LYS A 89 -9.30 20.64 -3.44
C LYS A 89 -7.98 19.95 -3.13
N ASP A 90 -8.01 18.62 -2.94
CA ASP A 90 -6.88 17.86 -2.41
C ASP A 90 -6.15 17.06 -3.48
N CYS A 91 -6.76 16.81 -4.63
CA CYS A 91 -6.18 15.96 -5.66
C CYS A 91 -6.55 16.44 -7.07
N GLY A 92 -5.54 16.58 -7.93
CA GLY A 92 -5.74 16.99 -9.32
C GLY A 92 -6.38 15.92 -10.21
N ASN A 93 -6.52 14.70 -9.71
CA ASN A 93 -7.11 13.57 -10.45
C ASN A 93 -8.06 12.76 -9.55
N TYR A 94 -8.92 13.45 -8.83
CA TYR A 94 -9.76 12.85 -7.77
C TYR A 94 -10.82 11.85 -8.29
N LEU A 95 -11.13 11.88 -9.58
CA LEU A 95 -12.10 10.96 -10.17
C LEU A 95 -11.48 9.60 -10.55
N ASP A 96 -10.14 9.50 -10.60
CA ASP A 96 -9.45 8.26 -10.94
C ASP A 96 -9.30 7.38 -9.68
N MET A 97 -10.43 6.86 -9.19
CA MET A 97 -10.49 6.02 -7.99
C MET A 97 -11.31 4.76 -8.25
N ASN A 98 -10.94 3.66 -7.58
CA ASN A 98 -11.70 2.41 -7.61
C ASN A 98 -11.57 1.71 -6.25
N LEU A 99 -12.47 2.04 -5.34
CA LEU A 99 -12.44 1.51 -3.97
C LEU A 99 -12.67 -0.01 -3.93
N SER A 100 -13.62 -0.51 -4.71
CA SER A 100 -13.93 -1.95 -4.74
C SER A 100 -12.71 -2.78 -5.15
N MET A 101 -11.97 -2.33 -6.16
CA MET A 101 -10.74 -3.01 -6.58
C MET A 101 -9.62 -2.85 -5.57
N ALA A 102 -9.52 -1.69 -4.91
CA ALA A 102 -8.55 -1.50 -3.84
C ALA A 102 -8.81 -2.45 -2.66
N ASN A 103 -10.08 -2.60 -2.26
CA ASN A 103 -10.46 -3.56 -1.22
C ASN A 103 -10.06 -4.98 -1.63
N TYR A 104 -10.36 -5.38 -2.86
CA TYR A 104 -10.04 -6.71 -3.38
C TYR A 104 -8.53 -6.96 -3.41
N LEU A 105 -7.76 -6.01 -3.93
CA LEU A 105 -6.30 -6.15 -4.02
C LEU A 105 -5.65 -6.19 -2.64
N ALA A 106 -6.16 -5.42 -1.68
CA ALA A 106 -5.68 -5.47 -0.30
C ALA A 106 -5.93 -6.85 0.32
N LYS A 107 -7.13 -7.40 0.13
CA LYS A 107 -7.46 -8.75 0.60
C LYS A 107 -6.55 -9.79 -0.04
N ARG A 108 -6.34 -9.71 -1.35
CA ARG A 108 -5.46 -10.62 -2.08
C ARG A 108 -4.03 -10.57 -1.56
N PHE A 109 -3.50 -9.37 -1.34
CA PHE A 109 -2.14 -9.20 -0.82
C PHE A 109 -1.99 -9.76 0.59
N LEU A 110 -2.99 -9.52 1.47
CA LEU A 110 -3.01 -10.13 2.80
C LEU A 110 -3.01 -11.66 2.72
N ASP A 111 -3.93 -12.22 1.94
CA ASP A 111 -4.14 -13.66 1.89
C ASP A 111 -2.97 -14.41 1.20
N GLN A 112 -2.39 -13.83 0.16
CA GLN A 112 -1.37 -14.50 -0.65
C GLN A 112 0.06 -14.18 -0.22
N VAL A 113 0.30 -13.06 0.42
CA VAL A 113 1.65 -12.60 0.76
C VAL A 113 1.82 -12.35 2.25
N LEU A 114 1.10 -11.38 2.82
CA LEU A 114 1.39 -10.90 4.18
C LEU A 114 1.15 -11.96 5.26
N TYR A 115 0.16 -12.82 5.09
CA TYR A 115 -0.09 -13.91 6.06
C TYR A 115 0.84 -15.11 5.87
N HIS A 116 1.65 -15.12 4.81
CA HIS A 116 2.54 -16.22 4.46
C HIS A 116 3.96 -15.73 4.18
N ILE A 117 4.41 -14.68 4.88
CA ILE A 117 5.75 -14.12 4.69
C ILE A 117 6.80 -15.16 5.07
N THR A 118 7.78 -15.34 4.19
CA THR A 118 8.96 -16.16 4.38
C THR A 118 10.21 -15.28 4.29
N PRO A 119 11.37 -15.72 4.86
CA PRO A 119 12.58 -14.88 4.85
C PRO A 119 13.05 -14.45 3.47
N ASP A 120 12.86 -15.28 2.43
CA ASP A 120 13.22 -14.95 1.06
C ASP A 120 12.40 -13.81 0.45
N ARG A 121 11.21 -13.51 1.00
CA ARG A 121 10.36 -12.40 0.57
C ARG A 121 10.72 -11.08 1.23
N LEU A 122 11.63 -11.08 2.18
CA LEU A 122 12.06 -9.91 2.92
C LEU A 122 13.32 -9.27 2.35
N VAL A 123 13.92 -9.87 1.32
CA VAL A 123 15.12 -9.40 0.65
C VAL A 123 14.88 -9.28 -0.84
N TYR A 124 15.67 -8.42 -1.51
CA TYR A 124 15.58 -8.29 -2.96
C TYR A 124 16.11 -9.57 -3.63
N PRO A 125 15.50 -10.03 -4.73
CA PRO A 125 16.05 -11.12 -5.51
C PRO A 125 17.39 -10.69 -6.14
N GLU A 126 18.32 -11.61 -6.15
CA GLU A 126 19.60 -11.41 -6.80
C GLU A 126 19.51 -11.60 -8.31
#